data_c931ffd499070c9515198890cd73bb12
#
_entry.id   c931ffd499070c9515198890cd73bb12
#
_cell.length_a   1.000
_cell.length_b   1.000
_cell.length_c   1.000
_cell.angle_alpha   90.00
_cell.angle_beta   90.00
_cell.angle_gamma   90.00
#
_symmetry.space_group_name_H-M   'P 1'
#
loop_
_entity.id
_entity.type
_entity.pdbx_description
1 polymer ?
#
loop_
_entity_poly.entity_id
_entity_poly.type
_entity_poly.pdbx_seq_one_letter_code
_entity_poly.pdbx_strand_id
1 'polypeptide(L)'
;KTDLLFTVRELDSFIETRERRIESGERIIAYFNGRPLDDLTDFAFHNVFVQTWQRYYQNNNTYEELVNSGNLGIISSQAIKSEFMDLDLLYEKMKGDEDHMRFDFEGYVYAPFFDAVDIEPMSENYAYIVSQGQAGSELPLSREAIETLLQDLRFKNGFTLVVYMMRAINSRFVDMRAIAVDLIEQIDRELEGRIE
;
A
#
# COMPACT_ATOMS: atom_id res chain seq x y z
N LYS A 1 6.47 -21.52 -10.38
CA LYS A 1 7.58 -20.58 -10.53
C LYS A 1 7.14 -19.28 -11.20
N THR A 2 6.41 -19.33 -12.32
CA THR A 2 5.99 -18.13 -13.07
C THR A 2 5.18 -17.18 -12.19
N ASP A 3 4.23 -17.69 -11.40
CA ASP A 3 3.41 -16.89 -10.47
C ASP A 3 4.28 -16.21 -9.41
N LEU A 4 5.27 -16.92 -8.84
CA LEU A 4 6.20 -16.35 -7.86
C LEU A 4 7.05 -15.23 -8.46
N LEU A 5 7.53 -15.37 -9.70
CA LEU A 5 8.26 -14.30 -10.40
C LEU A 5 7.38 -13.07 -10.66
N PHE A 6 6.10 -13.28 -10.90
CA PHE A 6 5.13 -12.19 -10.99
C PHE A 6 4.90 -11.54 -9.62
N THR A 7 4.66 -12.34 -8.57
CA THR A 7 4.50 -11.90 -7.18
C THR A 7 5.67 -11.03 -6.72
N VAL A 8 6.93 -11.44 -6.98
CA VAL A 8 8.11 -10.63 -6.62
C VAL A 8 8.08 -9.25 -7.26
N ARG A 9 7.77 -9.17 -8.56
CA ARG A 9 7.70 -7.88 -9.27
C ARG A 9 6.57 -6.99 -8.77
N GLU A 10 5.40 -7.56 -8.47
CA GLU A 10 4.29 -6.80 -7.89
C GLU A 10 4.67 -6.28 -6.51
N LEU A 11 5.24 -7.13 -5.65
CA LEU A 11 5.67 -6.73 -4.31
C LEU A 11 6.73 -5.63 -4.36
N ASP A 12 7.70 -5.68 -5.28
CA ASP A 12 8.68 -4.59 -5.49
C ASP A 12 7.98 -3.25 -5.78
N SER A 13 6.98 -3.25 -6.68
CA SER A 13 6.21 -2.05 -7.00
C SER A 13 5.35 -1.55 -5.83
N PHE A 14 4.74 -2.47 -5.07
CA PHE A 14 3.95 -2.13 -3.88
C PHE A 14 4.82 -1.55 -2.76
N ILE A 15 6.01 -2.13 -2.52
CA ILE A 15 6.99 -1.65 -1.53
C ILE A 15 7.39 -0.22 -1.87
N GLU A 16 7.86 0.03 -3.10
CA GLU A 16 8.29 1.37 -3.54
C GLU A 16 7.15 2.40 -3.42
N THR A 17 5.97 2.06 -3.91
CA THR A 17 4.82 2.96 -3.86
C THR A 17 4.38 3.23 -2.42
N ARG A 18 4.45 2.23 -1.53
CA ARG A 18 4.10 2.37 -0.12
C ARG A 18 5.10 3.27 0.62
N GLU A 19 6.39 3.14 0.34
CA GLU A 19 7.43 4.03 0.90
C GLU A 19 7.16 5.49 0.54
N ARG A 20 6.88 5.77 -0.72
CA ARG A 20 6.52 7.13 -1.17
C ARG A 20 5.24 7.67 -0.51
N ARG A 21 4.26 6.79 -0.22
CA ARG A 21 3.04 7.18 0.53
C ARG A 21 3.32 7.45 1.98
N ILE A 22 4.21 6.68 2.61
CA ILE A 22 4.68 6.91 3.99
C ILE A 22 5.33 8.29 4.07
N GLU A 23 6.25 8.62 3.17
CA GLU A 23 6.89 9.94 3.08
C GLU A 23 5.86 11.06 2.91
N SER A 24 4.86 10.86 2.05
CA SER A 24 3.77 11.82 1.85
C SER A 24 2.93 11.98 3.11
N GLY A 25 2.62 10.91 3.82
CA GLY A 25 1.90 10.96 5.10
C GLY A 25 2.69 11.70 6.18
N GLU A 26 3.99 11.48 6.26
CA GLU A 26 4.89 12.21 7.17
C GLU A 26 4.93 13.71 6.83
N ARG A 27 4.89 14.05 5.54
CA ARG A 27 4.83 15.44 5.10
C ARG A 27 3.52 16.10 5.52
N ILE A 28 2.38 15.41 5.44
CA ILE A 28 1.10 15.89 5.97
C ILE A 28 1.18 16.07 7.50
N ILE A 29 1.75 15.10 8.23
CA ILE A 29 1.94 15.20 9.68
C ILE A 29 2.82 16.40 10.05
N ALA A 30 3.80 16.75 9.22
CA ALA A 30 4.65 17.91 9.45
C ALA A 30 3.86 19.24 9.40
N TYR A 31 2.83 19.36 8.56
CA TYR A 31 1.94 20.55 8.56
C TYR A 31 1.19 20.68 9.88
N PHE A 32 0.68 19.60 10.45
CA PHE A 32 0.08 19.62 11.80
C PHE A 32 1.08 20.02 12.89
N ASN A 33 2.35 19.80 12.68
CA ASN A 33 3.42 20.12 13.63
C ASN A 33 4.08 21.49 13.37
N GLY A 34 3.43 22.35 12.56
CA GLY A 34 3.86 23.74 12.36
C GLY A 34 4.68 24.00 11.12
N ARG A 35 4.77 23.05 10.17
CA ARG A 35 5.32 23.34 8.84
C ARG A 35 4.45 24.43 8.18
N PRO A 36 5.02 25.50 7.60
CA PRO A 36 4.27 26.52 6.90
C PRO A 36 3.49 25.93 5.70
N LEU A 37 2.24 26.38 5.55
CA LEU A 37 1.38 26.00 4.42
C LEU A 37 1.56 27.02 3.29
N ASP A 38 2.76 27.06 2.72
CA ASP A 38 3.12 28.04 1.67
C ASP A 38 2.53 27.65 0.32
N ASP A 39 2.48 26.33 0.02
CA ASP A 39 1.98 25.76 -1.23
C ASP A 39 0.81 24.81 -0.95
N LEU A 40 -0.40 25.21 -1.37
CA LEU A 40 -1.61 24.40 -1.25
C LEU A 40 -1.59 23.18 -2.18
N THR A 41 -0.92 23.29 -3.35
CA THR A 41 -0.79 22.18 -4.29
C THR A 41 0.08 21.07 -3.72
N ASP A 42 1.17 21.41 -3.01
CA ASP A 42 2.00 20.45 -2.29
C ASP A 42 1.18 19.68 -1.23
N PHE A 43 0.40 20.41 -0.44
CA PHE A 43 -0.49 19.77 0.53
C PHE A 43 -1.51 18.86 -0.15
N ALA A 44 -2.20 19.33 -1.18
CA ALA A 44 -3.23 18.58 -1.89
C ALA A 44 -2.65 17.32 -2.53
N PHE A 45 -1.48 17.42 -3.18
CA PHE A 45 -0.79 16.27 -3.77
C PHE A 45 -0.51 15.18 -2.73
N HIS A 46 0.16 15.53 -1.64
CA HIS A 46 0.52 14.55 -0.60
C HIS A 46 -0.71 13.97 0.09
N ASN A 47 -1.74 14.77 0.32
CA ASN A 47 -3.00 14.33 0.89
C ASN A 47 -3.70 13.31 -0.01
N VAL A 48 -3.88 13.62 -1.30
CA VAL A 48 -4.51 12.74 -2.29
C VAL A 48 -3.67 11.47 -2.49
N PHE A 49 -2.35 11.59 -2.58
CA PHE A 49 -1.47 10.45 -2.83
C PHE A 49 -1.52 9.42 -1.69
N VAL A 50 -1.63 9.87 -0.43
CA VAL A 50 -1.86 8.98 0.71
C VAL A 50 -3.23 8.32 0.64
N GLN A 51 -4.28 9.10 0.32
CA GLN A 51 -5.66 8.62 0.31
C GLN A 51 -5.97 7.64 -0.85
N THR A 52 -5.23 7.70 -1.95
CA THR A 52 -5.41 6.81 -3.11
C THR A 52 -4.63 5.50 -3.00
N TRP A 53 -4.53 4.94 -1.79
CA TRP A 53 -3.88 3.66 -1.57
C TRP A 53 -4.61 2.51 -2.26
N GLN A 54 -3.86 1.45 -2.59
CA GLN A 54 -4.37 0.26 -3.27
C GLN A 54 -4.15 -0.97 -2.39
N ARG A 55 -5.09 -1.92 -2.47
CA ARG A 55 -4.97 -3.24 -1.85
C ARG A 55 -4.10 -4.14 -2.71
N TYR A 56 -3.30 -4.97 -2.05
CA TYR A 56 -2.56 -6.03 -2.70
C TYR A 56 -3.42 -7.29 -2.82
N TYR A 57 -3.36 -7.95 -3.97
CA TYR A 57 -4.00 -9.24 -4.23
C TYR A 57 -2.95 -10.24 -4.67
N GLN A 58 -2.76 -11.28 -3.87
CA GLN A 58 -1.79 -12.33 -4.17
C GLN A 58 -2.21 -13.14 -5.41
N ASN A 59 -1.27 -13.39 -6.31
CA ASN A 59 -1.44 -14.33 -7.42
C ASN A 59 -0.84 -15.69 -7.04
N ASN A 60 -1.67 -16.59 -6.54
CA ASN A 60 -1.30 -17.95 -6.12
C ASN A 60 -2.06 -19.04 -6.88
N ASN A 61 -2.61 -18.72 -8.05
CA ASN A 61 -3.52 -19.58 -8.81
C ASN A 61 -2.98 -21.01 -9.02
N THR A 62 -1.71 -21.17 -9.42
CA THR A 62 -1.11 -22.49 -9.65
C THR A 62 -1.00 -23.30 -8.36
N TYR A 63 -0.65 -22.66 -7.23
CA TYR A 63 -0.57 -23.33 -5.94
C TYR A 63 -1.95 -23.75 -5.45
N GLU A 64 -2.94 -22.87 -5.53
CA GLU A 64 -4.33 -23.19 -5.19
C GLU A 64 -4.90 -24.33 -6.05
N GLU A 65 -4.59 -24.35 -7.34
CA GLU A 65 -4.98 -25.47 -8.22
C GLU A 65 -4.39 -26.79 -7.75
N LEU A 66 -3.11 -26.83 -7.37
CA LEU A 66 -2.46 -28.02 -6.83
C LEU A 66 -3.10 -28.48 -5.50
N VAL A 67 -3.44 -27.56 -4.61
CA VAL A 67 -4.12 -27.86 -3.35
C VAL A 67 -5.52 -28.41 -3.62
N ASN A 68 -6.32 -27.70 -4.42
CA ASN A 68 -7.73 -28.01 -4.66
C ASN A 68 -7.92 -29.30 -5.47
N SER A 69 -6.99 -29.63 -6.38
CA SER A 69 -7.00 -30.87 -7.15
C SER A 69 -6.45 -32.10 -6.39
N GLY A 70 -5.92 -31.90 -5.18
CA GLY A 70 -5.24 -32.96 -4.42
C GLY A 70 -3.84 -33.33 -4.96
N ASN A 71 -3.32 -32.55 -5.90
CA ASN A 71 -2.05 -32.83 -6.58
C ASN A 71 -0.82 -32.20 -5.87
N LEU A 72 -0.97 -31.70 -4.65
CA LEU A 72 0.14 -31.13 -3.88
C LEU A 72 1.31 -32.12 -3.68
N GLY A 73 1.03 -33.44 -3.81
CA GLY A 73 2.04 -34.50 -3.80
C GLY A 73 3.08 -34.42 -4.93
N ILE A 74 2.80 -33.67 -6.01
CA ILE A 74 3.77 -33.43 -7.11
C ILE A 74 5.01 -32.67 -6.60
N ILE A 75 4.81 -31.78 -5.61
CA ILE A 75 5.90 -31.12 -4.90
C ILE A 75 6.49 -32.13 -3.93
N SER A 76 7.69 -32.67 -4.19
CA SER A 76 8.36 -33.64 -3.34
C SER A 76 8.95 -33.01 -2.07
N SER A 77 9.46 -31.79 -2.17
CA SER A 77 10.08 -31.06 -1.07
C SER A 77 9.06 -30.59 -0.02
N GLN A 78 9.24 -31.07 1.22
CA GLN A 78 8.44 -30.60 2.36
C GLN A 78 8.77 -29.14 2.71
N ALA A 79 10.02 -28.70 2.49
CA ALA A 79 10.43 -27.31 2.72
C ALA A 79 9.65 -26.36 1.82
N ILE A 80 9.57 -26.63 0.51
CA ILE A 80 8.80 -25.82 -0.45
C ILE A 80 7.33 -25.75 -0.03
N LYS A 81 6.71 -26.88 0.39
CA LYS A 81 5.32 -26.87 0.88
C LYS A 81 5.13 -25.98 2.08
N SER A 82 6.06 -26.05 3.07
CA SER A 82 6.00 -25.22 4.27
C SER A 82 6.09 -23.74 3.95
N GLU A 83 7.01 -23.35 3.08
CA GLU A 83 7.17 -21.94 2.71
C GLU A 83 5.99 -21.38 1.91
N PHE A 84 5.31 -22.18 1.09
CA PHE A 84 4.04 -21.74 0.50
C PHE A 84 2.97 -21.47 1.56
N MET A 85 2.87 -22.32 2.58
CA MET A 85 1.95 -22.11 3.71
C MET A 85 2.30 -20.86 4.52
N ASP A 86 3.60 -20.59 4.71
CA ASP A 86 4.08 -19.39 5.41
C ASP A 86 3.78 -18.12 4.60
N LEU A 87 3.93 -18.16 3.28
CA LEU A 87 3.57 -17.07 2.38
C LEU A 87 2.06 -16.76 2.44
N ASP A 88 1.21 -17.78 2.38
CA ASP A 88 -0.24 -17.62 2.49
C ASP A 88 -0.65 -17.07 3.87
N LEU A 89 -0.06 -17.58 4.95
CA LEU A 89 -0.32 -17.07 6.30
C LEU A 89 0.07 -15.59 6.44
N LEU A 90 1.18 -15.20 5.85
CA LEU A 90 1.66 -13.83 5.89
C LEU A 90 0.75 -12.91 5.06
N TYR A 91 0.26 -13.40 3.92
CA TYR A 91 -0.73 -12.70 3.09
C TYR A 91 -2.04 -12.45 3.86
N GLU A 92 -2.59 -13.48 4.54
CA GLU A 92 -3.81 -13.32 5.33
C GLU A 92 -3.64 -12.33 6.50
N LYS A 93 -2.48 -12.32 7.15
CA LYS A 93 -2.15 -11.31 8.17
C LYS A 93 -2.09 -9.90 7.57
N MET A 94 -1.44 -9.75 6.43
CA MET A 94 -1.34 -8.47 5.72
C MET A 94 -2.72 -7.95 5.31
N LYS A 95 -3.60 -8.83 4.82
CA LYS A 95 -5.01 -8.49 4.49
C LYS A 95 -5.75 -7.93 5.70
N GLY A 96 -5.58 -8.55 6.87
CA GLY A 96 -6.16 -8.06 8.12
C GLY A 96 -5.67 -6.67 8.49
N ASP A 97 -4.37 -6.40 8.30
CA ASP A 97 -3.79 -5.07 8.52
C ASP A 97 -4.33 -4.03 7.52
N GLU A 98 -4.51 -4.40 6.24
CA GLU A 98 -5.13 -3.52 5.24
C GLU A 98 -6.61 -3.22 5.57
N ASP A 99 -7.37 -4.19 6.08
CA ASP A 99 -8.74 -3.96 6.54
C ASP A 99 -8.78 -3.00 7.73
N HIS A 100 -7.84 -3.11 8.67
CA HIS A 100 -7.71 -2.18 9.78
C HIS A 100 -7.33 -0.78 9.30
N MET A 101 -6.36 -0.68 8.41
CA MET A 101 -5.95 0.60 7.81
C MET A 101 -7.11 1.26 7.06
N ARG A 102 -7.95 0.50 6.35
CA ARG A 102 -9.16 1.02 5.69
C ARG A 102 -10.12 1.64 6.70
N PHE A 103 -10.34 0.98 7.83
CA PHE A 103 -11.17 1.52 8.92
C PHE A 103 -10.62 2.86 9.42
N ASP A 104 -9.30 2.96 9.59
CA ASP A 104 -8.66 4.22 10.01
C ASP A 104 -8.84 5.33 8.98
N PHE A 105 -8.73 5.01 7.67
CA PHE A 105 -9.02 5.97 6.60
C PHE A 105 -10.46 6.45 6.64
N GLU A 106 -11.42 5.52 6.66
CA GLU A 106 -12.85 5.85 6.65
C GLU A 106 -13.25 6.67 7.89
N GLY A 107 -12.75 6.27 9.05
CA GLY A 107 -13.13 6.90 10.33
C GLY A 107 -12.40 8.20 10.63
N TYR A 108 -11.13 8.32 10.29
CA TYR A 108 -10.28 9.38 10.82
C TYR A 108 -9.62 10.27 9.76
N VAL A 109 -9.63 9.85 8.49
CA VAL A 109 -9.06 10.65 7.40
C VAL A 109 -10.15 11.16 6.47
N TYR A 110 -10.97 10.30 5.90
CA TYR A 110 -11.99 10.71 4.92
C TYR A 110 -13.08 11.57 5.57
N ALA A 111 -13.63 11.15 6.70
CA ALA A 111 -14.75 11.87 7.30
C ALA A 111 -14.38 13.33 7.65
N PRO A 112 -13.31 13.64 8.40
CA PRO A 112 -12.92 15.02 8.65
C PRO A 112 -12.60 15.82 7.39
N PHE A 113 -11.99 15.16 6.39
CA PHE A 113 -11.64 15.80 5.13
C PHE A 113 -12.90 16.22 4.34
N PHE A 114 -13.85 15.33 4.17
CA PHE A 114 -15.11 15.63 3.46
C PHE A 114 -16.03 16.58 4.20
N ASP A 115 -15.91 16.66 5.53
CA ASP A 115 -16.66 17.64 6.33
C ASP A 115 -16.09 19.07 6.18
N ALA A 116 -14.81 19.22 5.87
CA ALA A 116 -14.11 20.50 5.84
C ALA A 116 -13.82 21.04 4.43
N VAL A 117 -13.64 20.15 3.43
CA VAL A 117 -13.13 20.51 2.10
C VAL A 117 -14.15 20.14 1.02
N ASP A 118 -14.50 21.13 0.19
CA ASP A 118 -15.22 20.88 -1.05
C ASP A 118 -14.30 20.13 -2.04
N ILE A 119 -14.69 18.90 -2.37
CA ILE A 119 -13.90 18.02 -3.25
C ILE A 119 -14.22 18.18 -4.74
N GLU A 120 -15.28 18.92 -5.11
CA GLU A 120 -15.67 19.10 -6.52
C GLU A 120 -14.53 19.71 -7.34
N PRO A 121 -13.88 20.84 -6.89
CA PRO A 121 -12.73 21.39 -7.60
C PRO A 121 -11.55 20.44 -7.70
N MET A 122 -11.31 19.61 -6.67
CA MET A 122 -10.24 18.61 -6.69
C MET A 122 -10.52 17.50 -7.70
N SER A 123 -11.78 17.08 -7.83
CA SER A 123 -12.21 16.06 -8.80
C SER A 123 -12.06 16.57 -10.24
N GLU A 124 -12.49 17.79 -10.51
CA GLU A 124 -12.40 18.41 -11.83
C GLU A 124 -10.95 18.64 -12.30
N ASN A 125 -10.05 18.90 -11.36
CA ASN A 125 -8.65 19.25 -11.62
C ASN A 125 -7.66 18.21 -11.08
N TYR A 126 -8.06 16.94 -11.01
CA TYR A 126 -7.22 15.87 -10.47
C TYR A 126 -5.84 15.80 -11.15
N ALA A 127 -5.78 16.03 -12.46
CA ALA A 127 -4.52 16.06 -13.21
C ALA A 127 -3.54 17.12 -12.68
N TYR A 128 -4.03 18.29 -12.26
CA TYR A 128 -3.21 19.35 -11.67
C TYR A 128 -2.58 18.88 -10.35
N ILE A 129 -3.37 18.25 -9.48
CA ILE A 129 -2.88 17.74 -8.19
C ILE A 129 -1.81 16.67 -8.40
N VAL A 130 -2.10 15.61 -9.16
CA VAL A 130 -1.19 14.46 -9.31
C VAL A 130 0.07 14.79 -10.09
N SER A 131 0.04 15.82 -10.95
CA SER A 131 1.22 16.34 -11.66
C SER A 131 1.98 17.42 -10.88
N GLN A 132 1.54 17.75 -9.66
CA GLN A 132 2.12 18.86 -8.87
C GLN A 132 2.11 20.18 -9.65
N GLY A 133 0.99 20.50 -10.30
CA GLY A 133 0.81 21.74 -11.03
C GLY A 133 1.38 21.77 -12.45
N GLN A 134 1.92 20.66 -12.97
CA GLN A 134 2.51 20.61 -14.31
C GLN A 134 1.48 20.42 -15.43
N ALA A 135 0.30 19.88 -15.12
CA ALA A 135 -0.79 19.63 -16.08
C ALA A 135 -2.15 19.98 -15.48
N GLY A 136 -3.10 20.36 -16.33
CA GLY A 136 -4.43 20.78 -15.90
C GLY A 136 -4.52 22.25 -15.51
N SER A 137 -5.61 22.61 -14.82
CA SER A 137 -5.87 23.97 -14.34
C SER A 137 -5.63 24.11 -12.86
N GLU A 138 -5.19 25.28 -12.41
CA GLU A 138 -5.00 25.59 -10.99
C GLU A 138 -6.31 25.39 -10.21
N LEU A 139 -6.17 24.78 -9.02
CA LEU A 139 -7.28 24.49 -8.13
C LEU A 139 -7.59 25.70 -7.25
N PRO A 140 -8.86 26.11 -7.15
CA PRO A 140 -9.29 27.03 -6.11
C PRO A 140 -9.43 26.30 -4.77
N LEU A 141 -8.31 25.88 -4.18
CA LEU A 141 -8.31 25.34 -2.83
C LEU A 141 -8.53 26.45 -1.80
N SER A 142 -9.49 26.25 -0.90
CA SER A 142 -9.69 27.15 0.22
C SER A 142 -8.58 26.97 1.26
N ARG A 143 -7.70 27.97 1.36
CA ARG A 143 -6.67 28.01 2.42
C ARG A 143 -7.29 27.90 3.80
N GLU A 144 -8.40 28.65 4.05
CA GLU A 144 -9.11 28.65 5.32
C GLU A 144 -9.65 27.25 5.69
N ALA A 145 -10.21 26.54 4.72
CA ALA A 145 -10.69 25.16 4.94
C ALA A 145 -9.54 24.21 5.33
N ILE A 146 -8.38 24.32 4.65
CA ILE A 146 -7.21 23.48 4.97
C ILE A 146 -6.61 23.87 6.32
N GLU A 147 -6.48 25.15 6.63
CA GLU A 147 -6.00 25.62 7.94
C GLU A 147 -6.93 25.16 9.07
N THR A 148 -8.26 25.15 8.85
CA THR A 148 -9.25 24.62 9.79
C THR A 148 -9.05 23.11 9.98
N LEU A 149 -8.88 22.36 8.88
CA LEU A 149 -8.63 20.93 8.89
C LEU A 149 -7.33 20.59 9.66
N LEU A 150 -6.29 21.41 9.52
CA LEU A 150 -5.03 21.24 10.23
C LEU A 150 -5.13 21.50 11.76
N GLN A 151 -6.24 22.05 12.25
CA GLN A 151 -6.54 22.13 13.69
C GLN A 151 -7.31 20.91 14.19
N ASP A 152 -7.79 20.04 13.31
CA ASP A 152 -8.56 18.86 13.70
C ASP A 152 -7.63 17.75 14.20
N LEU A 153 -7.69 17.49 15.52
CA LEU A 153 -6.90 16.42 16.16
C LEU A 153 -7.27 15.03 15.64
N ARG A 154 -8.53 14.81 15.25
CA ARG A 154 -8.98 13.53 14.69
C ARG A 154 -8.30 13.25 13.35
N PHE A 155 -8.23 14.25 12.49
CA PHE A 155 -7.53 14.16 11.19
C PHE A 155 -6.03 13.93 11.36
N LYS A 156 -5.37 14.68 12.28
CA LYS A 156 -3.97 14.44 12.65
C LYS A 156 -3.72 13.01 13.11
N ASN A 157 -4.54 12.52 14.04
CA ASN A 157 -4.41 11.15 14.56
C ASN A 157 -4.66 10.11 13.47
N GLY A 158 -5.62 10.37 12.56
CA GLY A 158 -5.87 9.53 11.39
C GLY A 158 -4.62 9.34 10.54
N PHE A 159 -3.95 10.43 10.14
CA PHE A 159 -2.70 10.35 9.39
C PHE A 159 -1.59 9.62 10.15
N THR A 160 -1.50 9.84 11.46
CA THR A 160 -0.51 9.16 12.30
C THR A 160 -0.73 7.64 12.31
N LEU A 161 -1.98 7.18 12.48
CA LEU A 161 -2.35 5.77 12.45
C LEU A 161 -2.11 5.15 11.07
N VAL A 162 -2.54 5.83 10.01
CA VAL A 162 -2.38 5.37 8.62
C VAL A 162 -0.90 5.20 8.27
N VAL A 163 -0.04 6.15 8.61
CA VAL A 163 1.41 6.04 8.39
C VAL A 163 2.00 4.87 9.17
N TYR A 164 1.58 4.69 10.43
CA TYR A 164 1.99 3.53 11.23
C TYR A 164 1.59 2.20 10.57
N MET A 165 0.33 2.07 10.13
CA MET A 165 -0.18 0.88 9.47
C MET A 165 0.50 0.64 8.12
N MET A 166 0.75 1.70 7.34
CA MET A 166 1.49 1.58 6.07
C MET A 166 2.90 0.99 6.28
N ARG A 167 3.60 1.38 7.34
CA ARG A 167 4.91 0.81 7.69
C ARG A 167 4.81 -0.66 8.06
N ALA A 168 3.81 -1.04 8.87
CA ALA A 168 3.59 -2.43 9.26
C ALA A 168 3.30 -3.32 8.05
N ILE A 169 2.41 -2.87 7.16
CA ILE A 169 2.08 -3.57 5.91
C ILE A 169 3.29 -3.66 4.99
N ASN A 170 4.08 -2.57 4.87
CA ASN A 170 5.29 -2.57 4.03
C ASN A 170 6.32 -3.59 4.51
N SER A 171 6.51 -3.72 5.83
CA SER A 171 7.34 -4.78 6.40
C SER A 171 6.87 -6.18 5.99
N ARG A 172 5.55 -6.43 5.98
CA ARG A 172 5.02 -7.72 5.51
C ARG A 172 5.26 -7.96 4.03
N PHE A 173 5.17 -6.92 3.19
CA PHE A 173 5.51 -7.05 1.77
C PHE A 173 6.98 -7.44 1.56
N VAL A 174 7.90 -6.86 2.34
CA VAL A 174 9.32 -7.23 2.32
C VAL A 174 9.51 -8.69 2.72
N ASP A 175 8.84 -9.15 3.78
CA ASP A 175 8.91 -10.54 4.23
C ASP A 175 8.31 -11.50 3.19
N MET A 176 7.14 -11.18 2.62
CA MET A 176 6.50 -11.98 1.56
C MET A 176 7.41 -12.09 0.33
N ARG A 177 8.05 -10.97 -0.06
CA ARG A 177 9.01 -10.95 -1.16
C ARG A 177 10.21 -11.85 -0.91
N ALA A 178 10.76 -11.83 0.30
CA ALA A 178 11.88 -12.69 0.68
C ALA A 178 11.50 -14.18 0.54
N ILE A 179 10.35 -14.59 1.10
CA ILE A 179 9.84 -15.96 0.98
C ILE A 179 9.63 -16.34 -0.50
N ALA A 180 9.06 -15.45 -1.32
CA ALA A 180 8.82 -15.73 -2.74
C ALA A 180 10.14 -15.93 -3.51
N VAL A 181 11.19 -15.17 -3.20
CA VAL A 181 12.54 -15.34 -3.78
C VAL A 181 13.16 -16.68 -3.34
N ASP A 182 13.11 -17.01 -2.05
CA ASP A 182 13.61 -18.28 -1.53
C ASP A 182 12.90 -19.49 -2.18
N LEU A 183 11.58 -19.41 -2.34
CA LEU A 183 10.79 -20.43 -3.05
C LEU A 183 11.24 -20.61 -4.50
N ILE A 184 11.53 -19.53 -5.23
CA ILE A 184 12.03 -19.60 -6.61
C ILE A 184 13.35 -20.35 -6.65
N GLU A 185 14.29 -20.02 -5.75
CA GLU A 185 15.60 -20.67 -5.68
C GLU A 185 15.51 -22.15 -5.30
N GLN A 186 14.62 -22.51 -4.37
CA GLN A 186 14.42 -23.91 -3.99
C GLN A 186 13.80 -24.74 -5.13
N ILE A 187 12.83 -24.16 -5.84
CA ILE A 187 12.23 -24.80 -7.03
C ILE A 187 13.29 -25.02 -8.12
N ASP A 188 14.16 -24.05 -8.35
CA ASP A 188 15.23 -24.20 -9.35
C ASP A 188 16.19 -25.34 -8.99
N ARG A 189 16.64 -25.40 -7.74
CA ARG A 189 17.50 -26.49 -7.24
C ARG A 189 16.83 -27.86 -7.35
N GLU A 190 15.53 -27.96 -7.06
CA GLU A 190 14.80 -29.23 -7.18
C GLU A 190 14.63 -29.66 -8.64
N LEU A 191 14.45 -28.73 -9.56
CA LEU A 191 14.32 -29.02 -11.00
C LEU A 191 15.66 -29.44 -11.60
N GLU A 192 16.77 -28.80 -11.24
CA GLU A 192 18.12 -29.13 -11.68
C GLU A 192 18.52 -30.56 -11.23
N GLY A 193 18.26 -30.90 -9.96
CA GLY A 193 18.57 -32.23 -9.41
C GLY A 193 17.73 -33.38 -9.97
N ARG A 194 16.68 -33.08 -10.77
CA ARG A 194 15.89 -34.11 -11.49
C ARG A 194 16.38 -34.37 -12.91
N ILE A 195 17.28 -33.56 -13.42
CA ILE A 195 17.82 -33.66 -14.79
C ILE A 195 19.11 -34.49 -14.81
N GLU A 196 19.78 -34.65 -13.67
CA GLU A 196 20.92 -35.55 -13.45
C GLU A 196 20.45 -36.96 -13.09
#